data_294566d5e74fbb72cc9404d255f1ec10
#
_entry.id   294566d5e74fbb72cc9404d255f1ec10
#
_cell.length_a   1.000
_cell.length_b   1.000
_cell.length_c   1.000
_cell.angle_alpha   90.00
_cell.angle_beta   90.00
_cell.angle_gamma   90.00
#
_symmetry.space_group_name_H-M   'P 1'
#
loop_
_entity.id
_entity.type
_entity.pdbx_description
1 polymer ?
#
loop_
_entity_poly.entity_id
_entity_poly.type
_entity_poly.pdbx_seq_one_letter_code
_entity_poly.pdbx_strand_id
1 'polypeptide(L)'
;MATATGTVNVSAVENGNWKAGVIGGIVGAFAMGFLVILMNQPTIAVAIPSLYGLAPPAGVGAGLFVHVSHGAVLGVVFAAICGAVDPDSTGKTVGLGAGWGVVTWLVLAGLVMPLWLSAVGSPANPPFPNFAMPSLLWHLVYGVVLGAVYPAVAGKL
;
A
#
# COMPACT_ATOMS: atom_id res chain seq x y z
N MET A 1 -3.97 25.55 -38.04
CA MET A 1 -4.62 24.81 -36.91
C MET A 1 -3.65 23.73 -36.48
N ALA A 2 -2.94 23.94 -35.36
CA ALA A 2 -2.05 22.93 -34.79
C ALA A 2 -2.90 22.08 -33.85
N THR A 3 -3.07 20.80 -34.19
CA THR A 3 -3.64 19.78 -33.31
C THR A 3 -2.65 19.53 -32.17
N ALA A 4 -2.95 20.04 -30.98
CA ALA A 4 -2.25 19.63 -29.76
C ALA A 4 -2.63 18.15 -29.49
N THR A 5 -1.84 17.22 -30.02
CA THR A 5 -1.82 15.85 -29.55
C THR A 5 -1.33 15.90 -28.10
N GLY A 6 -2.24 15.73 -27.15
CA GLY A 6 -1.90 15.54 -25.75
C GLY A 6 -1.03 14.29 -25.64
N THR A 7 0.28 14.45 -25.66
CA THR A 7 1.21 13.41 -25.27
C THR A 7 0.94 13.13 -23.80
N VAL A 8 0.32 11.98 -23.51
CA VAL A 8 0.34 11.42 -22.16
C VAL A 8 1.80 11.43 -21.74
N ASN A 9 2.10 12.17 -20.67
CA ASN A 9 3.47 12.44 -20.27
C ASN A 9 4.05 11.14 -19.67
N VAL A 10 4.49 10.22 -20.54
CA VAL A 10 5.10 8.93 -20.18
C VAL A 10 6.33 9.16 -19.31
N SER A 11 6.98 10.34 -19.44
CA SER A 11 8.10 10.77 -18.60
C SER A 11 7.75 10.88 -17.10
N ALA A 12 6.48 11.10 -16.73
CA ALA A 12 6.08 11.14 -15.33
C ALA A 12 6.20 9.75 -14.66
N VAL A 13 5.97 8.68 -15.42
CA VAL A 13 6.19 7.29 -14.95
C VAL A 13 7.68 6.95 -14.96
N GLU A 14 8.42 7.46 -15.95
CA GLU A 14 9.88 7.28 -16.06
C GLU A 14 10.65 8.06 -14.98
N ASN A 15 10.13 9.21 -14.53
CA ASN A 15 10.76 10.02 -13.48
C ASN A 15 10.56 9.46 -12.07
N GLY A 16 9.61 8.54 -11.86
CA GLY A 16 9.41 7.86 -10.58
C GLY A 16 10.44 6.74 -10.39
N ASN A 17 11.25 6.80 -9.32
CA ASN A 17 12.17 5.70 -9.00
C ASN A 17 11.41 4.50 -8.42
N TRP A 18 10.98 3.58 -9.31
CA TRP A 18 10.20 2.41 -8.92
C TRP A 18 10.95 1.48 -7.94
N LYS A 19 12.31 1.41 -8.02
CA LYS A 19 13.11 0.59 -7.10
C LYS A 19 13.04 1.15 -5.68
N ALA A 20 13.13 2.49 -5.56
CA ALA A 20 12.92 3.16 -4.28
C ALA A 20 11.49 2.95 -3.78
N GLY A 21 10.49 2.95 -4.68
CA GLY A 21 9.11 2.61 -4.36
C GLY A 21 8.96 1.20 -3.79
N VAL A 22 9.58 0.19 -4.41
CA VAL A 22 9.60 -1.19 -3.90
C VAL A 22 10.20 -1.25 -2.50
N ILE A 23 11.39 -0.66 -2.31
CA ILE A 23 12.07 -0.68 -1.00
C ILE A 23 11.25 0.04 0.07
N GLY A 24 10.78 1.25 -0.22
CA GLY A 24 9.93 2.01 0.70
C GLY A 24 8.63 1.29 1.02
N GLY A 25 8.01 0.67 0.01
CA GLY A 25 6.79 -0.14 0.16
C GLY A 25 6.99 -1.37 1.04
N ILE A 26 8.11 -2.08 0.89
CA ILE A 26 8.47 -3.22 1.74
C ILE A 26 8.68 -2.75 3.19
N VAL A 27 9.47 -1.70 3.41
CA VAL A 27 9.74 -1.18 4.77
C VAL A 27 8.44 -0.69 5.43
N GLY A 28 7.61 0.07 4.68
CA GLY A 28 6.31 0.52 5.16
C GLY A 28 5.37 -0.63 5.51
N ALA A 29 5.33 -1.67 4.66
CA ALA A 29 4.52 -2.86 4.90
C ALA A 29 4.99 -3.66 6.12
N PHE A 30 6.28 -3.78 6.36
CA PHE A 30 6.78 -4.40 7.60
C PHE A 30 6.37 -3.58 8.84
N ALA A 31 6.51 -2.25 8.81
CA ALA A 31 6.09 -1.39 9.91
C ALA A 31 4.57 -1.53 10.18
N MET A 32 3.76 -1.48 9.13
CA MET A 32 2.32 -1.71 9.22
C MET A 32 2.00 -3.12 9.71
N GLY A 33 2.61 -4.15 9.12
CA GLY A 33 2.34 -5.55 9.45
C GLY A 33 2.66 -5.88 10.91
N PHE A 34 3.72 -5.29 11.46
CA PHE A 34 4.04 -5.40 12.88
C PHE A 34 2.91 -4.86 13.76
N LEU A 35 2.38 -3.67 13.45
CA LEU A 35 1.25 -3.10 14.18
C LEU A 35 -0.02 -3.95 14.04
N VAL A 36 -0.30 -4.45 12.83
CA VAL A 36 -1.45 -5.33 12.62
C VAL A 36 -1.35 -6.61 13.44
N ILE A 37 -0.16 -7.23 13.52
CA ILE A 37 0.05 -8.42 14.36
C ILE A 37 -0.21 -8.12 15.84
N LEU A 38 0.25 -6.98 16.33
CA LEU A 38 0.04 -6.58 17.72
C LEU A 38 -1.41 -6.25 18.06
N MET A 39 -2.15 -5.67 17.12
CA MET A 39 -3.50 -5.13 17.36
C MET A 39 -4.61 -6.06 16.88
N ASN A 40 -4.38 -6.82 15.81
CA ASN A 40 -5.36 -7.71 15.17
C ASN A 40 -4.67 -8.79 14.33
N GLN A 41 -3.99 -9.72 15.00
CA GLN A 41 -3.27 -10.82 14.36
C GLN A 41 -4.11 -11.61 13.32
N PRO A 42 -5.42 -11.88 13.53
CA PRO A 42 -6.24 -12.58 12.55
C PRO A 42 -6.29 -11.92 11.18
N THR A 43 -6.11 -10.61 11.08
CA THR A 43 -6.01 -9.92 9.79
C THR A 43 -4.81 -10.42 8.98
N ILE A 44 -3.63 -10.56 9.60
CA ILE A 44 -2.44 -11.11 8.94
C ILE A 44 -2.54 -12.62 8.78
N ALA A 45 -2.99 -13.35 9.81
CA ALA A 45 -2.92 -14.80 9.82
C ALA A 45 -4.03 -15.48 8.99
N VAL A 46 -5.16 -14.81 8.77
CA VAL A 46 -6.35 -15.40 8.10
C VAL A 46 -6.83 -14.53 6.94
N ALA A 47 -7.20 -13.26 7.20
CA ALA A 47 -7.87 -12.44 6.19
C ALA A 47 -6.98 -12.22 4.95
N ILE A 48 -5.78 -11.72 5.12
CA ILE A 48 -4.86 -11.42 4.00
C ILE A 48 -4.47 -12.68 3.20
N PRO A 49 -4.03 -13.80 3.80
CA PRO A 49 -3.69 -14.98 3.02
C PRO A 49 -4.90 -15.63 2.35
N SER A 50 -6.10 -15.52 2.90
CA SER A 50 -7.30 -16.07 2.27
C SER A 50 -7.72 -15.34 0.98
N LEU A 51 -7.25 -14.12 0.75
CA LEU A 51 -7.43 -13.44 -0.56
C LEU A 51 -6.90 -14.28 -1.73
N TYR A 52 -5.94 -15.17 -1.47
CA TYR A 52 -5.28 -16.03 -2.45
C TYR A 52 -5.44 -17.53 -2.15
N GLY A 53 -6.38 -17.89 -1.30
CA GLY A 53 -6.62 -19.29 -0.94
C GLY A 53 -5.52 -19.92 -0.07
N LEU A 54 -4.70 -19.11 0.61
CA LEU A 54 -3.61 -19.57 1.48
C LEU A 54 -4.04 -19.71 2.96
N ALA A 55 -5.29 -19.49 3.25
CA ALA A 55 -5.93 -19.75 4.54
C ALA A 55 -7.38 -20.23 4.31
N PRO A 56 -7.92 -21.16 5.13
CA PRO A 56 -7.25 -21.90 6.20
C PRO A 56 -6.21 -22.92 5.72
N PRO A 57 -5.25 -23.37 6.56
CA PRO A 57 -5.08 -23.01 7.96
C PRO A 57 -4.50 -21.60 8.14
N ALA A 58 -4.71 -21.01 9.35
CA ALA A 58 -4.14 -19.70 9.67
C ALA A 58 -2.60 -19.73 9.67
N GLY A 59 -1.99 -18.71 9.04
CA GLY A 59 -0.53 -18.65 8.91
C GLY A 59 0.01 -17.23 8.84
N VAL A 60 0.66 -16.76 9.92
CA VAL A 60 1.27 -15.42 9.96
C VAL A 60 2.34 -15.25 8.86
N GLY A 61 3.13 -16.29 8.59
CA GLY A 61 4.16 -16.24 7.55
C GLY A 61 3.59 -16.03 6.15
N ALA A 62 2.56 -16.79 5.77
CA ALA A 62 1.85 -16.62 4.50
C ALA A 62 1.21 -15.23 4.41
N GLY A 63 0.56 -14.78 5.49
CA GLY A 63 -0.05 -13.47 5.56
C GLY A 63 0.95 -12.32 5.42
N LEU A 64 2.10 -12.39 6.10
CA LEU A 64 3.17 -11.40 5.96
C LEU A 64 3.75 -11.39 4.54
N PHE A 65 3.97 -12.56 3.93
CA PHE A 65 4.45 -12.63 2.56
C PHE A 65 3.51 -11.90 1.60
N VAL A 66 2.21 -12.18 1.66
CA VAL A 66 1.20 -11.50 0.84
C VAL A 66 1.15 -10.01 1.15
N HIS A 67 1.12 -9.65 2.43
CA HIS A 67 1.03 -8.26 2.88
C HIS A 67 2.22 -7.42 2.40
N VAL A 68 3.44 -7.92 2.56
CA VAL A 68 4.67 -7.23 2.13
C VAL A 68 4.73 -7.15 0.59
N SER A 69 4.28 -8.19 -0.12
CA SER A 69 4.18 -8.17 -1.58
C SER A 69 3.22 -7.08 -2.06
N HIS A 70 2.05 -6.94 -1.42
CA HIS A 70 1.13 -5.83 -1.70
C HIS A 70 1.79 -4.47 -1.42
N GLY A 71 2.49 -4.34 -0.29
CA GLY A 71 3.21 -3.11 0.04
C GLY A 71 4.26 -2.74 -1.00
N ALA A 72 5.00 -3.71 -1.53
CA ALA A 72 5.98 -3.49 -2.60
C ALA A 72 5.31 -2.96 -3.89
N VAL A 73 4.20 -3.58 -4.32
CA VAL A 73 3.44 -3.15 -5.51
C VAL A 73 2.85 -1.76 -5.31
N LEU A 74 2.24 -1.49 -4.15
CA LEU A 74 1.68 -0.17 -3.83
C LEU A 74 2.77 0.90 -3.70
N GLY A 75 3.99 0.52 -3.31
CA GLY A 75 5.16 1.38 -3.33
C GLY A 75 5.58 1.78 -4.75
N VAL A 76 5.46 0.89 -5.75
CA VAL A 76 5.69 1.23 -7.16
C VAL A 76 4.66 2.26 -7.65
N VAL A 77 3.37 2.08 -7.30
CA VAL A 77 2.32 3.06 -7.62
C VAL A 77 2.62 4.41 -6.98
N PHE A 78 3.06 4.41 -5.72
CA PHE A 78 3.47 5.63 -5.03
C PHE A 78 4.66 6.32 -5.72
N ALA A 79 5.64 5.55 -6.20
CA ALA A 79 6.76 6.10 -6.99
C ALA A 79 6.26 6.81 -8.26
N ALA A 80 5.29 6.23 -8.98
CA ALA A 80 4.68 6.86 -10.13
C ALA A 80 3.95 8.17 -9.76
N ILE A 81 3.26 8.21 -8.61
CA ILE A 81 2.65 9.42 -8.08
C ILE A 81 3.72 10.48 -7.79
N CYS A 82 4.83 10.11 -7.14
CA CYS A 82 5.95 11.03 -6.91
C CYS A 82 6.55 11.56 -8.22
N GLY A 83 6.70 10.70 -9.23
CA GLY A 83 7.17 11.12 -10.55
C GLY A 83 6.23 12.11 -11.27
N ALA A 84 4.92 12.01 -11.02
CA ALA A 84 3.92 12.90 -11.59
C ALA A 84 3.80 14.23 -10.83
N VAL A 85 3.93 14.21 -9.50
CA VAL A 85 3.74 15.38 -8.62
C VAL A 85 5.03 16.16 -8.43
N ASP A 86 6.18 15.49 -8.53
CA ASP A 86 7.54 16.01 -8.35
C ASP A 86 7.70 16.78 -7.02
N PRO A 87 7.55 16.11 -5.87
CA PRO A 87 7.63 16.76 -4.57
C PRO A 87 9.06 17.25 -4.30
N ASP A 88 9.23 18.55 -4.04
CA ASP A 88 10.51 19.24 -3.86
C ASP A 88 11.17 19.04 -2.47
N SER A 89 10.52 18.31 -1.58
CA SER A 89 11.02 18.08 -0.21
C SER A 89 10.53 16.76 0.39
N THR A 90 11.34 16.22 1.31
CA THR A 90 10.97 15.03 2.09
C THR A 90 9.64 15.22 2.82
N GLY A 91 9.38 16.41 3.36
CA GLY A 91 8.12 16.72 4.05
C GLY A 91 6.90 16.58 3.13
N LYS A 92 6.99 17.06 1.89
CA LYS A 92 5.92 16.91 0.89
C LYS A 92 5.76 15.44 0.49
N THR A 93 6.85 14.71 0.33
CA THR A 93 6.79 13.26 0.01
C THR A 93 6.15 12.47 1.16
N VAL A 94 6.45 12.80 2.41
CA VAL A 94 5.77 12.20 3.58
C VAL A 94 4.29 12.55 3.59
N GLY A 95 3.93 13.80 3.29
CA GLY A 95 2.53 14.23 3.17
C GLY A 95 1.77 13.47 2.08
N LEU A 96 2.40 13.28 0.90
CA LEU A 96 1.86 12.43 -0.18
C LEU A 96 1.71 10.97 0.27
N GLY A 97 2.70 10.46 1.00
CA GLY A 97 2.65 9.12 1.57
C GLY A 97 1.50 8.94 2.56
N ALA A 98 1.28 9.90 3.46
CA ALA A 98 0.14 9.88 4.36
C ALA A 98 -1.20 9.90 3.59
N GLY A 99 -1.33 10.75 2.58
CA GLY A 99 -2.49 10.79 1.68
C GLY A 99 -2.69 9.46 0.95
N TRP A 100 -1.62 8.84 0.46
CA TRP A 100 -1.64 7.51 -0.15
C TRP A 100 -2.11 6.43 0.84
N GLY A 101 -1.66 6.49 2.10
CA GLY A 101 -2.16 5.64 3.18
C GLY A 101 -3.66 5.77 3.38
N VAL A 102 -4.20 7.00 3.38
CA VAL A 102 -5.66 7.22 3.46
C VAL A 102 -6.39 6.64 2.25
N VAL A 103 -5.88 6.85 1.04
CA VAL A 103 -6.48 6.31 -0.20
C VAL A 103 -6.51 4.78 -0.18
N THR A 104 -5.40 4.14 0.18
CA THR A 104 -5.34 2.67 0.26
C THR A 104 -6.23 2.13 1.37
N TRP A 105 -6.36 2.82 2.50
CA TRP A 105 -7.34 2.47 3.53
C TRP A 105 -8.77 2.54 3.02
N LEU A 106 -9.16 3.66 2.41
CA LEU A 106 -10.52 3.85 1.91
C LEU A 106 -10.88 2.81 0.84
N VAL A 107 -10.01 2.69 -0.17
CA VAL A 107 -10.32 1.88 -1.35
C VAL A 107 -10.04 0.40 -1.10
N LEU A 108 -8.83 0.05 -0.65
CA LEU A 108 -8.43 -1.35 -0.57
C LEU A 108 -8.97 -2.02 0.69
N ALA A 109 -8.78 -1.42 1.86
CA ALA A 109 -9.22 -2.03 3.12
C ALA A 109 -10.72 -1.84 3.36
N GLY A 110 -11.26 -0.66 3.00
CA GLY A 110 -12.67 -0.33 3.24
C GLY A 110 -13.64 -0.93 2.25
N LEU A 111 -13.27 -1.03 1.00
CA LEU A 111 -14.16 -1.47 -0.08
C LEU A 111 -13.72 -2.78 -0.73
N VAL A 112 -12.49 -2.85 -1.27
CA VAL A 112 -12.06 -4.01 -2.06
C VAL A 112 -11.90 -5.26 -1.20
N MET A 113 -11.20 -5.16 -0.07
CA MET A 113 -10.91 -6.31 0.78
C MET A 113 -12.18 -7.02 1.29
N PRO A 114 -13.19 -6.35 1.87
CA PRO A 114 -14.40 -7.05 2.34
C PRO A 114 -15.17 -7.72 1.19
N LEU A 115 -15.25 -7.10 0.02
CA LEU A 115 -15.88 -7.72 -1.15
C LEU A 115 -15.12 -8.95 -1.63
N TRP A 116 -13.80 -8.87 -1.69
CA TRP A 116 -12.97 -9.99 -2.13
C TRP A 116 -13.02 -11.14 -1.13
N LEU A 117 -12.88 -10.86 0.17
CA LEU A 117 -12.99 -11.88 1.22
C LEU A 117 -14.34 -12.59 1.20
N SER A 118 -15.42 -11.85 0.97
CA SER A 118 -16.76 -12.44 0.78
C SER A 118 -16.81 -13.35 -0.45
N ALA A 119 -16.28 -12.88 -1.58
CA ALA A 119 -16.29 -13.61 -2.85
C ALA A 119 -15.50 -14.94 -2.81
N VAL A 120 -14.39 -14.97 -2.05
CA VAL A 120 -13.57 -16.19 -1.88
C VAL A 120 -14.01 -17.07 -0.70
N GLY A 121 -15.08 -16.69 0.01
CA GLY A 121 -15.59 -17.46 1.16
C GLY A 121 -14.63 -17.48 2.34
N SER A 122 -13.92 -16.40 2.59
CA SER A 122 -12.98 -16.31 3.72
C SER A 122 -13.69 -16.45 5.06
N PRO A 123 -13.13 -17.18 6.03
CA PRO A 123 -13.66 -17.22 7.40
C PRO A 123 -13.50 -15.87 8.12
N ALA A 124 -12.59 -15.00 7.67
CA ALA A 124 -12.42 -13.64 8.15
C ALA A 124 -13.10 -12.67 7.17
N ASN A 125 -14.41 -12.60 7.20
CA ASN A 125 -15.23 -11.77 6.32
C ASN A 125 -15.83 -10.59 7.08
N PRO A 126 -15.17 -9.40 7.09
CA PRO A 126 -15.71 -8.22 7.73
C PRO A 126 -16.94 -7.68 6.98
N PRO A 127 -17.83 -6.90 7.65
CA PRO A 127 -18.96 -6.28 6.99
C PRO A 127 -18.51 -5.31 5.88
N PHE A 128 -19.33 -5.14 4.85
CA PHE A 128 -19.11 -4.15 3.80
C PHE A 128 -20.01 -2.90 4.03
N PRO A 129 -19.47 -1.67 3.92
CA PRO A 129 -18.04 -1.32 3.85
C PRO A 129 -17.35 -1.46 5.23
N ASN A 130 -16.01 -1.63 5.22
CA ASN A 130 -15.23 -1.81 6.45
C ASN A 130 -14.26 -0.65 6.70
N PHE A 131 -14.76 0.44 7.25
CA PHE A 131 -13.95 1.62 7.60
C PHE A 131 -13.49 1.58 9.06
N ALA A 132 -12.87 0.48 9.48
CA ALA A 132 -12.37 0.31 10.84
C ALA A 132 -11.25 1.32 11.15
N MET A 133 -11.42 2.15 12.19
CA MET A 133 -10.45 3.20 12.56
C MET A 133 -9.06 2.66 12.90
N PRO A 134 -8.89 1.50 13.58
CA PRO A 134 -7.55 0.94 13.76
C PRO A 134 -6.82 0.69 12.44
N SER A 135 -7.52 0.28 11.38
CA SER A 135 -6.89 0.04 10.08
C SER A 135 -6.47 1.33 9.37
N LEU A 136 -7.12 2.48 9.64
CA LEU A 136 -6.63 3.78 9.19
C LEU A 136 -5.25 4.09 9.77
N LEU A 137 -5.05 3.85 11.07
CA LEU A 137 -3.74 4.04 11.71
C LEU A 137 -2.66 3.20 11.02
N TRP A 138 -2.95 1.93 10.74
CA TRP A 138 -2.00 1.03 10.08
C TRP A 138 -1.61 1.54 8.70
N HIS A 139 -2.58 1.98 7.90
CA HIS A 139 -2.33 2.52 6.55
C HIS A 139 -1.61 3.87 6.58
N LEU A 140 -1.89 4.71 7.58
CA LEU A 140 -1.14 5.95 7.79
C LEU A 140 0.33 5.65 8.11
N VAL A 141 0.61 4.67 8.97
CA VAL A 141 1.99 4.24 9.26
C VAL A 141 2.67 3.73 8.00
N TYR A 142 2.00 2.87 7.21
CA TYR A 142 2.50 2.44 5.90
C TYR A 142 2.89 3.62 5.02
N GLY A 143 1.96 4.56 4.81
CA GLY A 143 2.16 5.68 3.91
C GLY A 143 3.24 6.66 4.38
N VAL A 144 3.27 6.98 5.69
CA VAL A 144 4.29 7.86 6.27
C VAL A 144 5.69 7.25 6.16
N VAL A 145 5.84 5.96 6.50
CA VAL A 145 7.12 5.26 6.38
C VAL A 145 7.58 5.17 4.93
N LEU A 146 6.68 4.80 4.01
CA LEU A 146 6.95 4.80 2.57
C LEU A 146 7.42 6.18 2.09
N GLY A 147 6.68 7.25 2.46
CA GLY A 147 7.00 8.62 2.07
C GLY A 147 8.30 9.16 2.66
N ALA A 148 8.77 8.63 3.80
CA ALA A 148 10.05 8.98 4.40
C ALA A 148 11.22 8.17 3.78
N VAL A 149 11.01 6.88 3.52
CA VAL A 149 12.04 5.99 2.98
C VAL A 149 12.29 6.27 1.50
N TYR A 150 11.23 6.53 0.73
CA TYR A 150 11.32 6.75 -0.72
C TYR A 150 12.40 7.78 -1.12
N PRO A 151 12.37 9.05 -0.66
CA PRO A 151 13.39 10.03 -1.06
C PRO A 151 14.79 9.69 -0.53
N ALA A 152 14.90 9.04 0.63
CA ALA A 152 16.18 8.64 1.21
C ALA A 152 16.90 7.57 0.39
N VAL A 153 16.14 6.76 -0.38
CA VAL A 153 16.66 5.67 -1.22
C VAL A 153 16.74 6.09 -2.69
N ALA A 154 15.80 6.89 -3.17
CA ALA A 154 15.73 7.30 -4.58
C ALA A 154 16.99 8.02 -5.08
N GLY A 155 17.64 8.82 -4.23
CA GLY A 155 18.87 9.50 -4.55
C GLY A 155 20.12 8.60 -4.56
N LYS A 156 19.99 7.30 -4.24
CA LYS A 156 21.10 6.34 -4.18
C LYS A 156 21.01 5.22 -5.22
N LEU A 157 19.90 5.15 -5.95
CA LEU A 157 19.59 4.17 -7.00
C LEU A 157 19.50 4.81 -8.38
#